data_6556467e786fdf3527d17b31476ded9d
#
_entry.id   6556467e786fdf3527d17b31476ded9d
#
_cell.length_a   1.000
_cell.length_b   1.000
_cell.length_c   1.000
_cell.angle_alpha   90.00
_cell.angle_beta   90.00
_cell.angle_gamma   90.00
#
_symmetry.space_group_name_H-M   'P 1'
#
loop_
_entity.id
_entity.type
_entity.pdbx_description
1 polymer ?
#
loop_
_entity_poly.entity_id
_entity_poly.type
_entity_poly.pdbx_seq_one_letter_code
_entity_poly.pdbx_strand_id
1 'polypeptide(L)'
;MWCMRWNDEIGPIYLKTPEGLTAPLQRLNLRATPPEGLTFARRLHFTPTFVLMVDGAEAARLEGYPGEDFFWGLLAQMINEAKLPWVK
;
A
#
# COMPACT_ATOMS: atom_id res chain seq x y z
N MET A 1 14.85 2.06 10.74
CA MET A 1 14.11 1.08 9.90
C MET A 1 12.96 1.76 9.19
N TRP A 2 12.85 1.53 7.90
CA TRP A 2 11.85 2.19 7.08
C TRP A 2 10.41 1.83 7.47
N CYS A 3 10.16 0.56 7.85
CA CYS A 3 8.83 0.13 8.29
C CYS A 3 8.39 0.85 9.55
N MET A 4 9.30 1.01 10.51
CA MET A 4 9.02 1.74 11.75
C MET A 4 8.74 3.21 11.46
N ARG A 5 9.51 3.79 10.55
CA ARG A 5 9.30 5.18 10.16
C ARG A 5 7.92 5.40 9.55
N TRP A 6 7.51 4.51 8.65
CA TRP A 6 6.17 4.58 8.07
C TRP A 6 5.09 4.43 9.15
N ASN A 7 5.28 3.48 10.07
CA ASN A 7 4.32 3.27 11.16
C ASN A 7 4.16 4.52 12.03
N ASP A 8 5.25 5.24 12.27
CA ASP A 8 5.22 6.45 13.09
C ASP A 8 4.63 7.65 12.36
N GLU A 9 4.98 7.83 11.09
CA GLU A 9 4.61 9.02 10.32
C GLU A 9 3.23 8.91 9.67
N ILE A 10 2.91 7.75 9.12
CA ILE A 10 1.72 7.55 8.30
C ILE A 10 0.66 6.71 9.01
N GLY A 11 1.08 5.68 9.73
CA GLY A 11 0.16 4.72 10.34
C GLY A 11 -0.99 5.37 11.12
N PRO A 12 -0.71 6.34 12.03
CA PRO A 12 -1.78 6.94 12.83
C PRO A 12 -2.81 7.73 12.04
N ILE A 13 -2.47 8.22 10.86
CA ILE A 13 -3.35 9.08 10.07
C ILE A 13 -3.87 8.40 8.79
N TYR A 14 -3.39 7.21 8.47
CA TYR A 14 -3.67 6.59 7.19
C TYR A 14 -5.17 6.46 6.91
N LEU A 15 -5.95 5.93 7.84
CA LEU A 15 -7.39 5.74 7.66
C LEU A 15 -8.20 7.03 7.77
N LYS A 16 -7.55 8.14 8.13
CA LYS A 16 -8.17 9.46 8.20
C LYS A 16 -8.03 10.26 6.91
N THR A 17 -7.39 9.67 5.90
CA THR A 17 -7.13 10.32 4.62
C THR A 17 -8.01 9.72 3.53
N PRO A 18 -8.31 10.48 2.45
CA PRO A 18 -9.04 9.93 1.30
C PRO A 18 -8.34 8.71 0.69
N GLU A 19 -7.01 8.74 0.63
CA GLU A 19 -6.21 7.63 0.11
C GLU A 19 -6.42 6.37 0.96
N GLY A 20 -6.33 6.50 2.28
CA GLY A 20 -6.50 5.38 3.19
C GLY A 20 -7.92 4.82 3.22
N LEU A 21 -8.91 5.69 3.03
CA LEU A 21 -10.30 5.25 2.95
C LEU A 21 -10.58 4.51 1.63
N THR A 22 -9.97 4.97 0.55
CA THR A 22 -10.11 4.36 -0.78
C THR A 22 -9.39 3.01 -0.85
N ALA A 23 -8.20 2.93 -0.25
CA ALA A 23 -7.38 1.73 -0.23
C ALA A 23 -7.04 1.35 1.22
N PRO A 24 -7.95 0.70 1.94
CA PRO A 24 -7.70 0.32 3.33
C PRO A 24 -6.47 -0.57 3.47
N LEU A 25 -5.73 -0.38 4.56
CA LEU A 25 -4.49 -1.08 4.82
C LEU A 25 -4.73 -2.48 5.36
N GLN A 26 -4.04 -3.45 4.78
CA GLN A 26 -3.92 -4.78 5.34
C GLN A 26 -2.43 -5.11 5.46
N ARG A 27 -1.99 -5.41 6.68
CA ARG A 27 -0.59 -5.70 6.93
C ARG A 27 -0.32 -7.19 6.74
N LEU A 28 0.73 -7.51 5.99
CA LEU A 28 1.15 -8.89 5.78
C LEU A 28 2.61 -9.04 6.19
N ASN A 29 2.93 -10.21 6.77
CA ASN A 29 4.31 -10.56 7.08
C ASN A 29 4.94 -11.16 5.83
N LEU A 30 6.07 -10.61 5.41
CA LEU A 30 6.79 -11.06 4.21
C LEU A 30 7.15 -12.55 4.26
N ARG A 31 7.37 -13.07 5.47
CA ARG A 31 7.75 -14.48 5.68
C ARG A 31 6.56 -15.41 5.86
N ALA A 32 5.36 -14.86 6.00
CA ALA A 32 4.15 -15.66 6.16
C ALA A 32 3.57 -16.04 4.81
N THR A 33 2.77 -17.11 4.80
CA THR A 33 2.02 -17.49 3.61
C THR A 33 0.98 -16.41 3.31
N PRO A 34 0.92 -15.89 2.06
CA PRO A 34 -0.08 -14.90 1.71
C PRO A 34 -1.50 -15.45 1.87
N PRO A 35 -2.48 -14.59 2.22
CA PRO A 35 -3.87 -15.00 2.27
C PRO A 35 -4.35 -15.53 0.92
N GLU A 36 -5.27 -16.48 0.95
CA GLU A 36 -5.87 -17.00 -0.26
C GLU A 36 -6.62 -15.89 -1.02
N GLY A 37 -6.64 -15.99 -2.33
CA GLY A 37 -7.32 -15.04 -3.19
C GLY A 37 -6.50 -13.81 -3.56
N LEU A 38 -5.26 -13.71 -3.05
CA LEU A 38 -4.35 -12.61 -3.42
C LEU A 38 -3.32 -13.11 -4.43
N THR A 39 -3.19 -12.40 -5.53
CA THR A 39 -2.21 -12.70 -6.57
C THR A 39 -1.25 -11.53 -6.72
N PHE A 40 0.03 -11.78 -6.50
CA PHE A 40 1.08 -10.78 -6.67
C PHE A 40 1.75 -10.96 -8.03
N ALA A 41 2.08 -9.85 -8.68
CA ALA A 41 2.71 -9.88 -10.00
C ALA A 41 4.10 -10.51 -9.95
N ARG A 42 4.80 -10.38 -8.83
CA ARG A 42 6.12 -10.97 -8.62
C ARG A 42 6.40 -11.09 -7.13
N ARG A 43 7.51 -11.75 -6.78
CA ARG A 43 7.92 -11.91 -5.38
C ARG A 43 8.11 -10.57 -4.69
N LEU A 44 7.83 -10.57 -3.38
CA LEU A 44 8.09 -9.42 -2.52
C LEU A 44 9.48 -9.59 -1.91
N HIS A 45 10.36 -8.61 -2.16
CA HIS A 45 11.76 -8.67 -1.70
C HIS A 45 12.11 -7.59 -0.68
N PHE A 46 11.39 -6.46 -0.70
CA PHE A 46 11.71 -5.29 0.10
C PHE A 46 10.68 -5.04 1.18
N THR A 47 11.11 -4.47 2.30
CA THR A 47 10.23 -3.99 3.36
C THR A 47 10.54 -2.54 3.65
N PRO A 48 9.54 -1.66 3.73
CA PRO A 48 8.14 -1.95 3.40
C PRO A 48 7.92 -2.05 1.90
N THR A 49 6.94 -2.85 1.49
CA THR A 49 6.42 -2.84 0.13
C THR A 49 4.92 -2.62 0.20
N PHE A 50 4.44 -1.65 -0.57
CA PHE A 50 3.02 -1.31 -0.62
C PHE A 50 2.45 -1.82 -1.93
N VAL A 51 1.47 -2.71 -1.85
CA VAL A 51 0.86 -3.32 -3.03
C VAL A 51 -0.60 -2.93 -3.06
N LEU A 52 -1.01 -2.29 -4.15
CA LEU A 52 -2.42 -1.99 -4.37
C LEU A 52 -3.08 -3.18 -5.03
N MET A 53 -4.02 -3.81 -4.32
CA MET A 53 -4.74 -4.98 -4.81
C MET A 53 -6.11 -4.57 -5.30
N VAL A 54 -6.50 -5.09 -6.46
CA VAL A 54 -7.84 -4.89 -7.02
C VAL A 54 -8.38 -6.26 -7.40
N ASP A 55 -9.50 -6.63 -6.79
CA ASP A 55 -10.13 -7.94 -7.02
C ASP A 55 -9.17 -9.11 -6.79
N GLY A 56 -8.31 -8.98 -5.78
CA GLY A 56 -7.37 -10.02 -5.40
C GLY A 56 -6.08 -10.07 -6.21
N ALA A 57 -5.91 -9.18 -7.20
CA ALA A 57 -4.71 -9.15 -8.02
C ALA A 57 -3.94 -7.84 -7.83
N GLU A 58 -2.63 -7.91 -7.97
CA GLU A 58 -1.78 -6.72 -7.85
C GLU A 58 -2.01 -5.77 -9.03
N ALA A 59 -2.42 -4.53 -8.72
CA ALA A 59 -2.61 -3.48 -9.73
C ALA A 59 -1.40 -2.56 -9.78
N ALA A 60 -0.75 -2.29 -8.66
CA ALA A 60 0.42 -1.42 -8.59
C ALA A 60 1.25 -1.75 -7.36
N ARG A 61 2.49 -1.31 -7.35
CA ARG A 61 3.43 -1.61 -6.26
C ARG A 61 4.36 -0.43 -6.02
N LEU A 62 4.60 -0.16 -4.73
CA LEU A 62 5.61 0.81 -4.30
C LEU A 62 6.59 0.07 -3.39
N GLU A 63 7.82 -0.11 -3.83
CA GLU A 63 8.86 -0.78 -3.07
C GLU A 63 9.67 0.25 -2.29
N GLY A 64 9.71 0.09 -0.96
CA GLY A 64 10.38 1.01 -0.06
C GLY A 64 9.46 2.14 0.41
N TYR A 65 10.01 2.99 1.27
CA TYR A 65 9.28 4.16 1.80
C TYR A 65 10.08 5.42 1.51
N PRO A 66 9.62 6.24 0.55
CA PRO A 66 10.38 7.42 0.11
C PRO A 66 10.20 8.65 1.00
N GLY A 67 9.45 8.53 2.08
CA GLY A 67 9.11 9.64 2.97
C GLY A 67 7.67 10.07 2.79
N GLU A 68 7.16 10.82 3.79
CA GLU A 68 5.74 11.18 3.85
C GLU A 68 5.26 11.93 2.61
N ASP A 69 6.02 12.95 2.19
CA ASP A 69 5.61 13.79 1.07
C ASP A 69 5.43 13.01 -0.23
N PHE A 70 6.36 12.10 -0.50
CA PHE A 70 6.30 11.30 -1.73
C PHE A 70 5.32 10.14 -1.61
N PHE A 71 5.15 9.60 -0.42
CA PHE A 71 4.26 8.46 -0.22
C PHE A 71 2.83 8.76 -0.65
N TRP A 72 2.27 9.88 -0.19
CA TRP A 72 0.89 10.23 -0.51
C TRP A 72 0.69 10.48 -2.00
N GLY A 73 1.64 11.17 -2.63
CA GLY A 73 1.57 11.45 -4.07
C GLY A 73 1.62 10.17 -4.91
N LEU A 74 2.53 9.25 -4.55
CA LEU A 74 2.66 7.99 -5.26
C LEU A 74 1.44 7.08 -5.06
N LEU A 75 0.90 7.04 -3.85
CA LEU A 75 -0.31 6.27 -3.58
C LEU A 75 -1.50 6.81 -4.37
N ALA A 76 -1.67 8.13 -4.38
CA ALA A 76 -2.74 8.76 -5.16
C ALA A 76 -2.61 8.42 -6.65
N GLN A 77 -1.39 8.46 -7.18
CA GLN A 77 -1.14 8.08 -8.57
C GLN A 77 -1.52 6.63 -8.84
N MET A 78 -1.17 5.72 -7.94
CA MET A 78 -1.52 4.30 -8.06
C MET A 78 -3.04 4.11 -8.09
N ILE A 79 -3.76 4.79 -7.21
CA ILE A 79 -5.22 4.71 -7.15
C ILE A 79 -5.84 5.24 -8.45
N ASN A 80 -5.34 6.36 -8.95
CA ASN A 80 -5.84 6.96 -10.18
C ASN A 80 -5.58 6.06 -11.41
N GLU A 81 -4.39 5.49 -11.49
CA GLU A 81 -4.04 4.59 -12.59
C GLU A 81 -4.88 3.30 -12.57
N ALA A 82 -5.23 2.82 -11.39
CA ALA A 82 -6.11 1.66 -11.24
C ALA A 82 -7.58 2.01 -11.45
N LYS A 83 -7.91 3.29 -11.63
CA LYS A 83 -9.27 3.80 -11.87
C LYS A 83 -10.25 3.43 -10.76
N LEU A 84 -9.76 3.41 -9.52
CA LEU A 84 -10.58 3.13 -8.36
C LEU A 84 -11.41 4.37 -7.98
N PRO A 85 -12.66 4.18 -7.54
CA PRO A 85 -13.46 5.31 -7.07
C PRO A 85 -12.91 5.84 -5.74
N TRP A 86 -12.70 7.14 -5.65
CA TRP A 86 -12.23 7.76 -4.43
C TRP A 86 -13.35 7.85 -3.40
N VAL A 87 -13.02 7.50 -2.16
CA VAL A 87 -13.89 7.67 -1.01
C VAL A 87 -13.64 9.07 -0.45
N LYS A 88 -14.72 9.84 -0.27
CA LYS A 88 -14.63 11.20 0.24
C LYS A 88 -15.00 11.27 1.71
#